data_2fdfaa2fa56c5a264c9d076cdfcf97f3
#
_entry.id   2fdfaa2fa56c5a264c9d076cdfcf97f3
#
_cell.length_a   1.000
_cell.length_b   1.000
_cell.length_c   1.000
_cell.angle_alpha   90.00
_cell.angle_beta   90.00
_cell.angle_gamma   90.00
#
_symmetry.space_group_name_H-M   'P 1'
#
loop_
_entity.id
_entity.type
_entity.pdbx_description
1 polymer ?
#
loop_
_entity_poly.entity_id
_entity_poly.type
_entity_poly.pdbx_seq_one_letter_code
_entity_poly.pdbx_strand_id
1 'polypeptide(L)'
;MMKLITQELFRHKQNAHRLTFEILEDHEIKEYEQVAMIFQQLKAFGSKIAIDDFGSGYANYIYLIKLDVDILKIDGSLIQELLNYPERTKMMLNSIKVLADIYGYEVVAEFVSNKEIYDIVHELDITYSQGYYLGEPKPIEEYMNKEQN
;
A
#
# COMPACT_ATOMS: atom_id res chain seq x y z
N MET A 1 22.41 5.04 -3.12
CA MET A 1 21.35 4.15 -2.59
C MET A 1 20.80 3.23 -3.70
N MET A 2 20.22 3.72 -4.79
CA MET A 2 19.63 2.90 -5.87
C MET A 2 20.56 1.82 -6.44
N LYS A 3 21.83 2.16 -6.69
CA LYS A 3 22.81 1.18 -7.21
C LYS A 3 22.97 -0.03 -6.28
N LEU A 4 22.88 0.16 -4.97
CA LEU A 4 22.95 -0.95 -4.00
C LEU A 4 21.68 -1.81 -4.06
N ILE A 5 20.51 -1.17 -4.08
CA ILE A 5 19.20 -1.88 -4.17
C ILE A 5 19.16 -2.74 -5.43
N THR A 6 19.50 -2.18 -6.60
CA THR A 6 19.50 -2.94 -7.86
C THR A 6 20.52 -4.08 -7.87
N GLN A 7 21.68 -3.93 -7.22
CA GLN A 7 22.65 -5.02 -7.06
C GLN A 7 22.10 -6.15 -6.21
N GLU A 8 21.44 -5.84 -5.10
CA GLU A 8 20.84 -6.86 -4.23
C GLU A 8 19.64 -7.55 -4.92
N LEU A 9 18.78 -6.80 -5.62
CA LEU A 9 17.70 -7.37 -6.41
C LEU A 9 18.22 -8.31 -7.50
N PHE A 10 19.33 -7.97 -8.15
CA PHE A 10 19.96 -8.83 -9.14
C PHE A 10 20.47 -10.14 -8.51
N ARG A 11 21.10 -10.05 -7.32
CA ARG A 11 21.59 -11.22 -6.57
C ARG A 11 20.46 -12.16 -6.13
N HIS A 12 19.29 -11.57 -5.80
CA HIS A 12 18.13 -12.28 -5.26
C HIS A 12 16.91 -12.25 -6.21
N LYS A 13 17.17 -12.21 -7.51
CA LYS A 13 16.17 -12.04 -8.57
C LYS A 13 14.95 -12.95 -8.42
N GLN A 14 15.17 -14.20 -8.00
CA GLN A 14 14.10 -15.19 -7.80
C GLN A 14 13.08 -14.79 -6.71
N ASN A 15 13.46 -13.91 -5.78
CA ASN A 15 12.62 -13.44 -4.68
C ASN A 15 12.14 -11.98 -4.85
N ALA A 16 12.60 -11.27 -5.87
CA ALA A 16 12.29 -9.86 -6.08
C ALA A 16 10.78 -9.59 -6.19
N HIS A 17 10.02 -10.53 -6.76
CA HIS A 17 8.55 -10.46 -6.88
C HIS A 17 7.81 -10.48 -5.52
N ARG A 18 8.49 -10.82 -4.42
CA ARG A 18 7.95 -10.82 -3.05
C ARG A 18 8.19 -9.49 -2.33
N LEU A 19 8.86 -8.54 -2.97
CA LEU A 19 9.18 -7.25 -2.39
C LEU A 19 8.23 -6.20 -2.91
N THR A 20 7.75 -5.35 -2.00
CA THR A 20 7.03 -4.12 -2.30
C THR A 20 7.88 -2.95 -1.79
N PHE A 21 8.08 -1.94 -2.62
CA PHE A 21 8.75 -0.70 -2.25
C PHE A 21 7.69 0.36 -2.01
N GLU A 22 7.73 0.99 -0.84
CA GLU A 22 6.77 2.02 -0.44
C GLU A 22 7.37 3.40 -0.59
N ILE A 23 6.55 4.35 -1.07
CA ILE A 23 6.85 5.77 -1.07
C ILE A 23 5.79 6.51 -0.26
N LEU A 24 6.24 7.43 0.59
CA LEU A 24 5.35 8.27 1.37
C LEU A 24 4.70 9.34 0.49
N GLU A 25 3.39 9.54 0.65
CA GLU A 25 2.64 10.55 -0.10
C GLU A 25 3.08 11.99 0.22
N ASP A 26 3.50 12.26 1.45
CA ASP A 26 3.85 13.60 1.95
C ASP A 26 5.14 14.19 1.38
N HIS A 27 5.94 13.39 0.69
CA HIS A 27 7.19 13.85 0.07
C HIS A 27 6.93 14.46 -1.30
N GLU A 28 7.13 15.78 -1.42
CA GLU A 28 7.07 16.47 -2.72
C GLU A 28 8.09 15.88 -3.70
N ILE A 29 7.59 15.09 -4.65
CA ILE A 29 8.42 14.56 -5.75
C ILE A 29 8.65 15.70 -6.76
N LYS A 30 9.86 16.28 -6.76
CA LYS A 30 10.22 17.34 -7.70
C LYS A 30 10.58 16.81 -9.09
N GLU A 31 11.08 15.59 -9.16
CA GLU A 31 11.64 14.98 -10.36
C GLU A 31 10.92 13.67 -10.70
N TYR A 32 9.64 13.78 -11.12
CA TYR A 32 8.80 12.61 -11.44
C TYR A 32 9.43 11.64 -12.44
N GLU A 33 10.15 12.17 -13.44
CA GLU A 33 10.78 11.34 -14.48
C GLU A 33 11.86 10.43 -13.89
N GLN A 34 12.65 10.94 -12.94
CA GLN A 34 13.68 10.13 -12.28
C GLN A 34 13.06 9.06 -11.40
N VAL A 35 12.01 9.41 -10.65
CA VAL A 35 11.26 8.44 -9.82
C VAL A 35 10.62 7.38 -10.68
N ALA A 36 9.98 7.75 -11.78
CA ALA A 36 9.38 6.81 -12.73
C ALA A 36 10.41 5.83 -13.32
N MET A 37 11.62 6.32 -13.68
CA MET A 37 12.71 5.44 -14.14
C MET A 37 13.16 4.46 -13.06
N ILE A 38 13.22 4.91 -11.79
CA ILE A 38 13.54 4.04 -10.66
C ILE A 38 12.48 2.94 -10.51
N PHE A 39 11.19 3.30 -10.57
CA PHE A 39 10.10 2.34 -10.47
C PHE A 39 10.14 1.31 -11.59
N GLN A 40 10.36 1.75 -12.82
CA GLN A 40 10.52 0.83 -13.96
C GLN A 40 11.66 -0.18 -13.72
N GLN A 41 12.79 0.26 -13.16
CA GLN A 41 13.89 -0.64 -12.83
C GLN A 41 13.51 -1.66 -11.75
N LEU A 42 12.82 -1.23 -10.67
CA LEU A 42 12.37 -2.13 -9.60
C LEU A 42 11.33 -3.13 -10.11
N LYS A 43 10.37 -2.66 -10.90
CA LYS A 43 9.33 -3.49 -11.53
C LYS A 43 9.91 -4.48 -12.55
N ALA A 44 11.00 -4.15 -13.24
CA ALA A 44 11.70 -5.07 -14.14
C ALA A 44 12.27 -6.31 -13.42
N PHE A 45 12.49 -6.24 -12.11
CA PHE A 45 12.83 -7.40 -11.26
C PHE A 45 11.59 -8.16 -10.75
N GLY A 46 10.38 -7.65 -11.02
CA GLY A 46 9.11 -8.22 -10.55
C GLY A 46 8.62 -7.66 -9.22
N SER A 47 9.32 -6.66 -8.63
CA SER A 47 8.88 -6.01 -7.39
C SER A 47 7.66 -5.13 -7.63
N LYS A 48 6.83 -4.95 -6.60
CA LYS A 48 5.69 -4.02 -6.60
C LYS A 48 6.09 -2.67 -6.02
N ILE A 49 5.32 -1.63 -6.39
CA ILE A 49 5.44 -0.27 -5.85
C ILE A 49 4.13 0.09 -5.14
N ALA A 50 4.22 0.62 -3.94
CA ALA A 50 3.09 1.11 -3.16
C ALA A 50 3.22 2.60 -2.86
N ILE A 51 2.10 3.32 -2.87
CA ILE A 51 1.98 4.64 -2.24
C ILE A 51 1.49 4.41 -0.82
N ASP A 52 2.23 4.94 0.14
CA ASP A 52 1.93 4.84 1.57
C ASP A 52 1.28 6.11 2.10
N ASP A 53 0.50 6.00 3.19
CA ASP A 53 -0.20 7.08 3.89
C ASP A 53 -1.19 7.85 2.99
N PHE A 54 -1.79 7.22 1.96
CA PHE A 54 -2.72 7.88 1.06
C PHE A 54 -3.98 8.35 1.78
N GLY A 55 -4.26 9.67 1.66
CA GLY A 55 -5.40 10.31 2.30
C GLY A 55 -5.11 10.93 3.67
N SER A 56 -3.85 10.94 4.12
CA SER A 56 -3.44 11.54 5.40
C SER A 56 -3.60 13.08 5.46
N GLY A 57 -3.81 13.76 4.32
CA GLY A 57 -4.07 15.20 4.31
C GLY A 57 -3.92 15.91 2.98
N TYR A 58 -2.94 15.55 2.17
CA TYR A 58 -2.66 16.18 0.88
C TYR A 58 -2.62 15.13 -0.24
N ALA A 59 -3.77 14.41 -0.42
CA ALA A 59 -3.86 13.39 -1.46
C ALA A 59 -3.40 13.96 -2.81
N ASN A 60 -2.20 13.57 -3.25
CA ASN A 60 -1.62 14.07 -4.48
C ASN A 60 -1.96 13.11 -5.63
N TYR A 61 -3.16 13.26 -6.18
CA TYR A 61 -3.63 12.46 -7.34
C TYR A 61 -2.69 12.49 -8.54
N ILE A 62 -1.76 13.48 -8.61
CA ILE A 62 -0.76 13.55 -9.68
C ILE A 62 0.20 12.36 -9.64
N TYR A 63 0.47 11.78 -8.44
CA TYR A 63 1.28 10.58 -8.31
C TYR A 63 0.63 9.39 -9.02
N LEU A 64 -0.70 9.24 -8.86
CA LEU A 64 -1.46 8.18 -9.49
C LEU A 64 -1.47 8.30 -11.03
N ILE A 65 -1.36 9.51 -11.56
CA ILE A 65 -1.32 9.75 -13.01
C ILE A 65 0.08 9.54 -13.58
N LYS A 66 1.12 9.95 -12.85
CA LYS A 66 2.49 10.03 -13.37
C LYS A 66 3.38 8.86 -13.01
N LEU A 67 3.04 8.15 -11.93
CA LEU A 67 3.84 7.04 -11.43
C LEU A 67 3.11 5.73 -11.68
N ASP A 68 3.83 4.75 -12.21
CA ASP A 68 3.31 3.40 -12.41
C ASP A 68 3.41 2.62 -11.09
N VAL A 69 2.38 2.76 -10.25
CA VAL A 69 2.25 2.09 -8.95
C VAL A 69 1.34 0.86 -9.06
N ASP A 70 1.44 -0.04 -8.09
CA ASP A 70 0.66 -1.28 -8.05
C ASP A 70 -0.31 -1.29 -6.86
N ILE A 71 0.04 -0.62 -5.77
CA ILE A 71 -0.68 -0.68 -4.49
C ILE A 71 -0.92 0.72 -3.94
N LEU A 72 -2.11 0.93 -3.38
CA LEU A 72 -2.50 2.14 -2.68
C LEU A 72 -2.82 1.78 -1.22
N LYS A 73 -2.01 2.25 -0.26
CA LYS A 73 -2.21 2.03 1.16
C LYS A 73 -2.96 3.22 1.76
N ILE A 74 -4.18 2.98 2.24
CA ILE A 74 -5.02 4.02 2.84
C ILE A 74 -4.56 4.24 4.26
N ASP A 75 -4.22 5.50 4.57
CA ASP A 75 -3.75 5.91 5.89
C ASP A 75 -4.73 5.56 7.02
N GLY A 76 -4.16 5.12 8.12
CA GLY A 76 -4.91 4.69 9.28
C GLY A 76 -5.79 5.78 9.89
N SER A 77 -5.43 7.06 9.79
CA SER A 77 -6.25 8.16 10.31
C SER A 77 -7.60 8.23 9.60
N LEU A 78 -7.61 8.03 8.27
CA LEU A 78 -8.84 7.99 7.49
C LEU A 78 -9.67 6.75 7.84
N ILE A 79 -9.04 5.59 8.02
CA ILE A 79 -9.73 4.35 8.41
C ILE A 79 -10.36 4.49 9.80
N GLN A 80 -9.68 5.13 10.76
CA GLN A 80 -10.21 5.34 12.10
C GLN A 80 -11.43 6.28 12.14
N GLU A 81 -11.55 7.19 11.17
CA GLU A 81 -12.74 8.06 11.04
C GLU A 81 -14.03 7.29 10.73
N LEU A 82 -13.95 6.02 10.35
CA LEU A 82 -15.14 5.14 10.25
C LEU A 82 -15.90 5.04 11.57
N LEU A 83 -15.24 5.19 12.72
CA LEU A 83 -15.88 5.14 14.03
C LEU A 83 -16.61 6.45 14.38
N ASN A 84 -16.14 7.59 13.86
CA ASN A 84 -16.67 8.91 14.16
C ASN A 84 -17.71 9.37 13.12
N TYR A 85 -17.43 9.09 11.83
CA TYR A 85 -18.23 9.56 10.70
C TYR A 85 -18.46 8.45 9.66
N PRO A 86 -19.12 7.33 10.03
CA PRO A 86 -19.16 6.12 9.20
C PRO A 86 -19.64 6.37 7.77
N GLU A 87 -20.76 7.06 7.59
CA GLU A 87 -21.36 7.26 6.26
C GLU A 87 -20.45 8.11 5.34
N ARG A 88 -19.89 9.20 5.88
CA ARG A 88 -19.01 10.09 5.10
C ARG A 88 -17.70 9.40 4.75
N THR A 89 -17.13 8.67 5.70
CA THR A 89 -15.88 7.95 5.49
C THR A 89 -16.07 6.79 4.53
N LYS A 90 -17.17 6.03 4.61
CA LYS A 90 -17.51 5.01 3.60
C LYS A 90 -17.60 5.59 2.19
N MET A 91 -18.24 6.74 2.01
CA MET A 91 -18.33 7.41 0.70
C MET A 91 -16.93 7.78 0.18
N MET A 92 -16.05 8.26 1.05
CA MET A 92 -14.68 8.63 0.69
C MET A 92 -13.84 7.40 0.32
N LEU A 93 -13.88 6.35 1.14
CA LEU A 93 -13.21 5.08 0.87
C LEU A 93 -13.71 4.44 -0.44
N ASN A 94 -15.02 4.46 -0.68
CA ASN A 94 -15.58 3.98 -1.95
C ASN A 94 -15.07 4.79 -3.16
N SER A 95 -14.89 6.10 -3.01
CA SER A 95 -14.33 6.94 -4.08
C SER A 95 -12.87 6.57 -4.37
N ILE A 96 -12.08 6.28 -3.33
CA ILE A 96 -10.69 5.80 -3.47
C ILE A 96 -10.68 4.42 -4.14
N LYS A 97 -11.59 3.51 -3.74
CA LYS A 97 -11.71 2.19 -4.34
C LYS A 97 -12.04 2.26 -5.83
N VAL A 98 -13.02 3.08 -6.21
CA VAL A 98 -13.39 3.31 -7.63
C VAL A 98 -12.19 3.83 -8.42
N LEU A 99 -11.44 4.78 -7.86
CA LEU A 99 -10.21 5.28 -8.49
C LEU A 99 -9.18 4.16 -8.66
N ALA A 100 -8.94 3.37 -7.62
CA ALA A 100 -8.01 2.25 -7.66
C ALA A 100 -8.40 1.22 -8.74
N ASP A 101 -9.69 0.91 -8.86
CA ASP A 101 -10.20 -0.01 -9.89
C ASP A 101 -9.98 0.51 -11.31
N ILE A 102 -10.15 1.82 -11.55
CA ILE A 102 -9.91 2.45 -12.86
C ILE A 102 -8.44 2.30 -13.28
N TYR A 103 -7.51 2.44 -12.33
CA TYR A 103 -6.07 2.34 -12.60
C TYR A 103 -5.51 0.92 -12.42
N GLY A 104 -6.29 -0.02 -11.89
CA GLY A 104 -5.89 -1.40 -11.64
C GLY A 104 -4.99 -1.56 -10.40
N TYR A 105 -5.14 -0.68 -9.41
CA TYR A 105 -4.39 -0.74 -8.16
C TYR A 105 -5.03 -1.70 -7.16
N GLU A 106 -4.20 -2.45 -6.44
CA GLU A 106 -4.61 -3.12 -5.21
C GLU A 106 -4.72 -2.09 -4.08
N VAL A 107 -5.70 -2.25 -3.19
CA VAL A 107 -5.90 -1.31 -2.06
C VAL A 107 -5.65 -2.03 -0.75
N VAL A 108 -4.91 -1.37 0.15
CA VAL A 108 -4.68 -1.83 1.52
C VAL A 108 -5.29 -0.84 2.50
N ALA A 109 -6.18 -1.28 3.37
CA ALA A 109 -6.66 -0.49 4.51
C ALA A 109 -5.74 -0.72 5.71
N GLU A 110 -5.16 0.35 6.24
CA GLU A 110 -4.28 0.29 7.39
C GLU A 110 -5.02 0.51 8.72
N PHE A 111 -4.37 0.17 9.84
CA PHE A 111 -4.91 0.36 11.18
C PHE A 111 -6.30 -0.24 11.40
N VAL A 112 -6.63 -1.35 10.78
CA VAL A 112 -7.84 -2.11 11.09
C VAL A 112 -7.73 -2.62 12.52
N SER A 113 -8.38 -1.90 13.46
CA SER A 113 -8.19 -2.07 14.90
C SER A 113 -9.26 -2.95 15.57
N ASN A 114 -10.39 -3.16 14.92
CA ASN A 114 -11.51 -3.92 15.46
C ASN A 114 -12.38 -4.54 14.35
N LYS A 115 -13.34 -5.36 14.78
CA LYS A 115 -14.25 -6.08 13.88
C LYS A 115 -15.15 -5.15 13.07
N GLU A 116 -15.63 -4.06 13.66
CA GLU A 116 -16.55 -3.11 13.00
C GLU A 116 -15.86 -2.47 11.78
N ILE A 117 -14.65 -1.97 11.95
CA ILE A 117 -13.83 -1.43 10.84
C ILE A 117 -13.56 -2.51 9.81
N TYR A 118 -13.18 -3.71 10.25
CA TYR A 118 -12.91 -4.84 9.36
C TYR A 118 -14.10 -5.18 8.47
N ASP A 119 -15.30 -5.29 9.07
CA ASP A 119 -16.52 -5.60 8.33
C ASP A 119 -16.84 -4.54 7.27
N ILE A 120 -16.66 -3.24 7.60
CA ILE A 120 -16.89 -2.14 6.66
C ILE A 120 -15.87 -2.17 5.51
N VAL A 121 -14.59 -2.36 5.83
CA VAL A 121 -13.50 -2.44 4.84
C VAL A 121 -13.75 -3.61 3.88
N HIS A 122 -14.20 -4.74 4.41
CA HIS A 122 -14.57 -5.92 3.62
C HIS A 122 -15.82 -5.67 2.76
N GLU A 123 -16.86 -4.99 3.29
CA GLU A 123 -18.05 -4.61 2.54
C GLU A 123 -17.73 -3.71 1.34
N LEU A 124 -16.71 -2.86 1.47
CA LEU A 124 -16.24 -1.96 0.41
C LEU A 124 -15.34 -2.66 -0.63
N ASP A 125 -15.14 -3.97 -0.52
CA ASP A 125 -14.28 -4.77 -1.41
C ASP A 125 -12.84 -4.23 -1.51
N ILE A 126 -12.31 -3.71 -0.39
CA ILE A 126 -10.92 -3.30 -0.29
C ILE A 126 -10.03 -4.54 -0.29
N THR A 127 -9.01 -4.57 -1.16
CA THR A 127 -8.24 -5.77 -1.50
C THR A 127 -7.59 -6.43 -0.28
N TYR A 128 -6.98 -5.63 0.58
CA TYR A 128 -6.25 -6.12 1.77
C TYR A 128 -6.54 -5.26 2.99
N SER A 129 -6.37 -5.86 4.16
CA SER A 129 -6.48 -5.20 5.45
C SER A 129 -5.24 -5.47 6.29
N GLN A 130 -4.75 -4.45 6.98
CA GLN A 130 -3.62 -4.51 7.89
C GLN A 130 -3.96 -3.82 9.21
N GLY A 131 -3.67 -4.45 10.35
CA GLY A 131 -3.90 -3.87 11.67
C GLY A 131 -3.96 -4.90 12.79
N TYR A 132 -4.02 -4.42 14.02
CA TYR A 132 -3.95 -5.25 15.22
C TYR A 132 -5.13 -6.20 15.40
N TYR A 133 -6.27 -5.89 14.78
CA TYR A 133 -7.40 -6.83 14.76
C TYR A 133 -7.06 -8.13 14.04
N LEU A 134 -6.23 -8.06 13.00
CA LEU A 134 -5.79 -9.23 12.21
C LEU A 134 -4.57 -9.91 12.83
N GLY A 135 -3.68 -9.13 13.43
CA GLY A 135 -2.49 -9.63 14.11
C GLY A 135 -1.47 -8.53 14.38
N GLU A 136 -0.74 -8.70 15.47
CA GLU A 136 0.39 -7.82 15.78
C GLU A 136 1.63 -8.22 14.97
N PRO A 137 2.47 -7.24 14.58
CA PRO A 137 3.75 -7.53 13.95
C PRO A 137 4.62 -8.43 14.84
N LYS A 138 5.22 -9.45 14.23
CA LYS A 138 6.11 -10.41 14.92
C LYS A 138 7.36 -10.67 14.10
N PRO A 139 8.45 -11.13 14.72
CA PRO A 139 9.62 -11.62 14.01
C PRO A 139 9.24 -12.69 12.99
N ILE A 140 9.88 -12.68 11.81
CA ILE A 140 9.54 -13.59 10.71
C ILE A 140 9.66 -15.06 11.09
N GLU A 141 10.57 -15.37 12.01
CA GLU A 141 10.81 -16.73 12.52
C GLU A 141 9.57 -17.35 13.19
N GLU A 142 8.72 -16.51 13.80
CA GLU A 142 7.47 -16.97 14.43
C GLU A 142 6.42 -17.39 13.40
N TYR A 143 6.45 -16.81 12.19
CA TYR A 143 5.56 -17.18 11.09
C TYR A 143 6.06 -18.44 10.37
N MET A 144 7.37 -18.56 10.13
CA MET A 144 7.96 -19.70 9.43
C MET A 144 7.78 -21.03 10.19
N ASN A 145 7.76 -21.00 11.54
CA ASN A 145 7.56 -22.17 12.35
C ASN A 145 6.11 -22.70 12.38
N LYS A 146 5.12 -21.90 11.92
CA LYS A 146 3.71 -22.32 11.87
C LYS A 146 3.35 -23.14 10.62
N GLU A 147 4.14 -23.06 9.56
CA GLU A 147 3.92 -23.80 8.32
C GLU A 147 4.45 -25.26 8.40
N GLN A 148 5.10 -25.65 9.51
CA GLN A 148 5.66 -26.97 9.68
C GLN A 148 4.83 -27.89 10.60
N ASN A 149 3.68 -27.44 11.11
CA ASN A 149 2.73 -28.21 11.90
C ASN A 149 1.36 -28.25 11.21
#